data_8f85d2ff8e7eadb7401a59245e7bdea7
#
_entry.id   8f85d2ff8e7eadb7401a59245e7bdea7
#
_cell.length_a   1.000
_cell.length_b   1.000
_cell.length_c   1.000
_cell.angle_alpha   90.00
_cell.angle_beta   90.00
_cell.angle_gamma   90.00
#
_symmetry.space_group_name_H-M   'P 1'
#
loop_
_entity.id
_entity.type
_entity.pdbx_description
1 polymer ?
#
loop_
_entity_poly.entity_id
_entity_poly.type
_entity_poly.pdbx_seq_one_letter_code
_entity_poly.pdbx_strand_id
1 'polypeptide(L)'
;MIDHVILTVSDFERSVAFYAKALGPLGITNYIDYEGQDGHPDLKGFGDGKRAFFWLKEGKPDPQAVHVGFVAKDHAEVDAFSKAAVDAGGKSKEAPRARHEYYPGYYATWVLDPDGHDLEVVHKG
;
A
#
# COMPACT_ATOMS: atom_id res chain seq x y z
N MET A 1 -8.45 17.09 -3.10
CA MET A 1 -7.47 16.11 -3.59
C MET A 1 -6.43 15.85 -2.53
N ILE A 2 -6.10 14.59 -2.31
CA ILE A 2 -5.08 14.22 -1.31
C ILE A 2 -3.71 14.29 -1.96
N ASP A 3 -2.75 14.94 -1.30
CA ASP A 3 -1.37 14.99 -1.78
C ASP A 3 -0.58 13.75 -1.36
N HIS A 4 -0.66 13.39 -0.09
CA HIS A 4 0.09 12.24 0.42
C HIS A 4 -0.55 11.71 1.71
N VAL A 5 -0.17 10.48 2.07
CA VAL A 5 -0.49 9.89 3.37
C VAL A 5 0.80 9.39 4.01
N ILE A 6 0.82 9.35 5.34
CA ILE A 6 1.93 8.80 6.12
C ILE A 6 1.37 7.67 6.97
N LEU A 7 1.92 6.48 6.80
CA LEU A 7 1.52 5.29 7.54
C LEU A 7 2.60 4.93 8.57
N THR A 8 2.20 4.74 9.82
CA THR A 8 3.13 4.30 10.85
C THR A 8 3.32 2.80 10.79
N VAL A 9 4.57 2.35 10.73
CA VAL A 9 4.95 0.93 10.70
C VAL A 9 5.92 0.64 11.84
N SER A 10 5.97 -0.61 12.30
CA SER A 10 6.81 -0.98 13.44
C SER A 10 8.27 -1.24 13.06
N ASP A 11 8.55 -1.53 11.80
CA ASP A 11 9.88 -1.91 11.32
C ASP A 11 10.07 -1.44 9.88
N PHE A 12 10.90 -0.42 9.68
CA PHE A 12 11.16 0.14 8.36
C PHE A 12 11.65 -0.90 7.36
N GLU A 13 12.67 -1.67 7.75
CA GLU A 13 13.29 -2.62 6.84
C GLU A 13 12.28 -3.63 6.31
N ARG A 14 11.48 -4.19 7.22
CA ARG A 14 10.45 -5.17 6.86
C ARG A 14 9.37 -4.52 5.99
N SER A 15 8.88 -3.36 6.39
CA SER A 15 7.78 -2.70 5.67
C SER A 15 8.21 -2.16 4.32
N VAL A 16 9.40 -1.59 4.20
CA VAL A 16 9.93 -1.13 2.91
C VAL A 16 10.06 -2.33 1.96
N ALA A 17 10.58 -3.46 2.43
CA ALA A 17 10.69 -4.66 1.61
C ALA A 17 9.31 -5.16 1.14
N PHE A 18 8.33 -5.15 2.05
CA PHE A 18 6.97 -5.56 1.73
C PHE A 18 6.35 -4.64 0.66
N TYR A 19 6.34 -3.33 0.91
CA TYR A 19 5.69 -2.39 0.00
C TYR A 19 6.40 -2.27 -1.34
N ALA A 20 7.72 -2.40 -1.38
CA ALA A 20 8.46 -2.40 -2.63
C ALA A 20 8.00 -3.54 -3.55
N LYS A 21 7.72 -4.71 -2.99
CA LYS A 21 7.24 -5.86 -3.76
C LYS A 21 5.75 -5.75 -4.07
N ALA A 22 4.95 -5.42 -3.06
CA ALA A 22 3.49 -5.41 -3.19
C ALA A 22 3.00 -4.32 -4.14
N LEU A 23 3.57 -3.13 -4.07
CA LEU A 23 3.14 -1.99 -4.87
C LEU A 23 3.81 -1.92 -6.25
N GLY A 24 4.87 -2.72 -6.46
CA GLY A 24 5.55 -2.75 -7.75
C GLY A 24 4.63 -3.01 -8.95
N PRO A 25 3.70 -3.99 -8.88
CA PRO A 25 2.76 -4.22 -9.97
C PRO A 25 1.87 -3.03 -10.33
N LEU A 26 1.70 -2.09 -9.40
CA LEU A 26 0.94 -0.86 -9.65
C LEU A 26 1.80 0.28 -10.18
N GLY A 27 3.10 0.04 -10.40
CA GLY A 27 4.02 1.10 -10.80
C GLY A 27 4.42 2.04 -9.68
N ILE A 28 4.22 1.63 -8.43
CA ILE A 28 4.57 2.42 -7.25
C ILE A 28 5.84 1.83 -6.64
N THR A 29 6.88 2.65 -6.53
CA THR A 29 8.19 2.20 -6.07
C THR A 29 8.71 3.07 -4.93
N ASN A 30 9.60 2.50 -4.10
CA ASN A 30 10.35 3.29 -3.13
C ASN A 30 11.39 4.09 -3.91
N TYR A 31 11.23 5.42 -3.94
CA TYR A 31 12.12 6.22 -4.74
C TYR A 31 12.80 7.35 -3.99
N ILE A 32 12.37 7.68 -2.80
CA ILE A 32 13.00 8.72 -2.01
C ILE A 32 12.90 8.43 -0.51
N ASP A 33 14.00 8.65 0.20
CA ASP A 33 14.01 8.62 1.65
C ASP A 33 14.25 10.04 2.16
N TYR A 34 13.57 10.40 3.24
CA TYR A 34 13.71 11.68 3.90
C TYR A 34 14.33 11.45 5.28
N GLU A 35 15.47 12.09 5.52
CA GLU A 35 16.10 12.07 6.85
C GLU A 35 15.50 13.18 7.69
N GLY A 36 14.95 12.82 8.85
CA GLY A 36 14.33 13.77 9.73
C GLY A 36 15.34 14.72 10.35
N GLN A 37 14.94 15.97 10.53
CA GLN A 37 15.72 17.01 11.19
C GLN A 37 14.80 17.80 12.10
N ASP A 38 15.37 18.35 13.18
CA ASP A 38 14.64 19.26 14.08
C ASP A 38 13.34 18.63 14.63
N GLY A 39 13.43 17.36 15.05
CA GLY A 39 12.30 16.65 15.63
C GLY A 39 11.38 15.96 14.61
N HIS A 40 11.62 16.13 13.32
CA HIS A 40 10.91 15.40 12.29
C HIS A 40 11.38 13.95 12.23
N PRO A 41 10.48 12.99 12.05
CA PRO A 41 10.87 11.59 11.87
C PRO A 41 11.51 11.35 10.51
N ASP A 42 12.27 10.25 10.41
CA ASP A 42 12.68 9.72 9.11
C ASP A 42 11.46 9.18 8.38
N LEU A 43 11.42 9.35 7.07
CA LEU A 43 10.33 8.87 6.23
C LEU A 43 10.87 8.09 5.03
N LYS A 44 10.14 7.06 4.64
CA LYS A 44 10.41 6.27 3.43
C LYS A 44 9.27 6.51 2.45
N GLY A 45 9.59 7.07 1.28
CA GLY A 45 8.58 7.50 0.34
C GLY A 45 8.44 6.60 -0.87
N PHE A 46 7.19 6.30 -1.22
CA PHE A 46 6.82 5.52 -2.40
C PHE A 46 6.02 6.40 -3.36
N GLY A 47 6.24 6.22 -4.64
CA GLY A 47 5.55 7.02 -5.63
C GLY A 47 5.68 6.47 -7.04
N ASP A 48 5.30 7.31 -8.00
CA ASP A 48 5.20 6.96 -9.42
C ASP A 48 6.44 7.34 -10.25
N GLY A 49 7.53 7.71 -9.59
CA GLY A 49 8.74 8.18 -10.24
C GLY A 49 8.79 9.70 -10.45
N LYS A 50 7.68 10.39 -10.23
CA LYS A 50 7.61 11.86 -10.32
C LYS A 50 7.47 12.50 -8.95
N ARG A 51 6.69 11.87 -8.08
CA ARG A 51 6.47 12.36 -6.73
C ARG A 51 6.18 11.19 -5.80
N ALA A 52 6.54 11.33 -4.54
CA ALA A 52 6.13 10.40 -3.48
C ALA A 52 4.77 10.83 -2.94
N PHE A 53 3.90 9.87 -2.71
CA PHE A 53 2.57 10.13 -2.15
C PHE A 53 2.17 9.14 -1.06
N PHE A 54 2.93 8.08 -0.87
CA PHE A 54 2.70 7.11 0.17
C PHE A 54 3.98 6.97 0.98
N TRP A 55 3.95 7.39 2.24
CA TRP A 55 5.13 7.46 3.10
C TRP A 55 5.00 6.54 4.29
N LEU A 56 6.12 5.99 4.72
CA LEU A 56 6.20 5.19 5.94
C LEU A 56 6.98 5.95 6.99
N LYS A 57 6.49 5.89 8.22
CA LYS A 57 7.13 6.41 9.43
C LYS A 57 7.28 5.25 10.40
N GLU A 58 8.44 5.13 11.08
CA GLU A 58 8.61 4.09 12.08
C GLU A 58 8.04 4.53 13.42
N GLY A 59 7.32 3.65 14.08
CA GLY A 59 6.71 3.93 15.36
C GLY A 59 5.77 2.82 15.78
N LYS A 60 4.79 3.16 16.62
CA LYS A 60 3.78 2.21 17.06
C LYS A 60 2.58 2.28 16.11
N PRO A 61 2.32 1.25 15.32
CA PRO A 61 1.19 1.27 14.40
C PRO A 61 -0.14 1.12 15.12
N ASP A 62 -1.20 1.63 14.48
CA ASP A 62 -2.58 1.42 14.89
C ASP A 62 -3.34 0.87 13.68
N PRO A 63 -3.17 -0.43 13.37
CA PRO A 63 -3.68 -0.98 12.11
C PRO A 63 -5.19 -0.98 12.02
N GLN A 64 -5.90 -0.94 13.14
CA GLN A 64 -7.37 -0.91 13.11
C GLN A 64 -7.93 0.46 12.75
N ALA A 65 -7.12 1.50 12.84
CA ALA A 65 -7.54 2.85 12.53
C ALA A 65 -7.31 3.24 11.07
N VAL A 66 -6.69 2.39 10.26
CA VAL A 66 -6.24 2.75 8.92
C VAL A 66 -6.71 1.74 7.88
N HIS A 67 -7.27 2.28 6.80
CA HIS A 67 -7.59 1.53 5.58
C HIS A 67 -7.13 2.38 4.41
N VAL A 68 -6.24 1.84 3.57
CA VAL A 68 -5.70 2.57 2.42
C VAL A 68 -6.06 1.84 1.14
N GLY A 69 -6.65 2.56 0.18
CA GLY A 69 -7.01 2.01 -1.11
C GLY A 69 -6.13 2.59 -2.22
N PHE A 70 -5.56 1.72 -3.03
CA PHE A 70 -4.77 2.10 -4.21
C PHE A 70 -5.56 1.78 -5.47
N VAL A 71 -5.38 2.58 -6.51
CA VAL A 71 -6.04 2.38 -7.80
C VAL A 71 -5.19 1.47 -8.68
N ALA A 72 -5.83 0.47 -9.29
CA ALA A 72 -5.24 -0.34 -10.35
C ALA A 72 -5.85 0.05 -11.69
N LYS A 73 -5.06 -0.03 -12.76
CA LYS A 73 -5.54 0.35 -14.10
C LYS A 73 -6.36 -0.75 -14.77
N ASP A 74 -6.27 -2.00 -14.28
CA ASP A 74 -7.01 -3.13 -14.82
C ASP A 74 -7.08 -4.27 -13.80
N HIS A 75 -7.82 -5.33 -14.13
CA HIS A 75 -7.96 -6.52 -13.27
C HIS A 75 -6.61 -7.21 -13.06
N ALA A 76 -5.77 -7.24 -14.09
CA ALA A 76 -4.48 -7.91 -14.01
C ALA A 76 -3.58 -7.29 -12.93
N GLU A 77 -3.62 -5.96 -12.78
CA GLU A 77 -2.86 -5.30 -11.72
C GLU A 77 -3.39 -5.64 -10.32
N VAL A 78 -4.71 -5.76 -10.16
CA VAL A 78 -5.30 -6.18 -8.90
C VAL A 78 -4.82 -7.58 -8.53
N ASP A 79 -4.87 -8.51 -9.48
CA ASP A 79 -4.43 -9.89 -9.27
C ASP A 79 -2.93 -9.96 -8.96
N ALA A 80 -2.12 -9.19 -9.70
CA ALA A 80 -0.66 -9.17 -9.51
C ALA A 80 -0.28 -8.59 -8.14
N PHE A 81 -0.98 -7.54 -7.68
CA PHE A 81 -0.79 -7.00 -6.35
C PHE A 81 -1.07 -8.07 -5.28
N SER A 82 -2.22 -8.75 -5.39
CA SER A 82 -2.60 -9.77 -4.41
C SER A 82 -1.52 -10.84 -4.27
N LYS A 83 -1.02 -11.33 -5.41
CA LYS A 83 0.03 -12.36 -5.41
C LYS A 83 1.33 -11.82 -4.81
N ALA A 84 1.78 -10.66 -5.27
CA ALA A 84 3.04 -10.06 -4.80
C ALA A 84 3.00 -9.74 -3.32
N ALA A 85 1.88 -9.22 -2.81
CA ALA A 85 1.73 -8.88 -1.41
C ALA A 85 1.77 -10.12 -0.52
N VAL A 86 1.08 -11.19 -0.90
CA VAL A 86 1.12 -12.44 -0.14
C VAL A 86 2.52 -13.06 -0.17
N ASP A 87 3.16 -13.08 -1.34
CA ASP A 87 4.53 -13.60 -1.49
C ASP A 87 5.52 -12.78 -0.64
N ALA A 88 5.25 -11.51 -0.41
CA ALA A 88 6.11 -10.62 0.38
C ALA A 88 5.83 -10.66 1.89
N GLY A 89 4.90 -11.50 2.34
CA GLY A 89 4.61 -11.67 3.77
C GLY A 89 3.29 -11.06 4.22
N GLY A 90 2.50 -10.51 3.32
CA GLY A 90 1.16 -10.04 3.63
C GLY A 90 0.18 -11.19 3.77
N LYS A 91 -0.99 -10.89 4.32
CA LYS A 91 -2.04 -11.88 4.53
C LYS A 91 -3.27 -11.49 3.71
N SER A 92 -3.72 -12.39 2.84
CA SER A 92 -4.93 -12.14 2.07
C SER A 92 -6.14 -12.13 3.00
N LYS A 93 -6.89 -11.02 2.97
CA LYS A 93 -8.14 -10.87 3.70
C LYS A 93 -9.32 -11.20 2.76
N GLU A 94 -9.25 -10.72 1.53
CA GLU A 94 -10.20 -11.02 0.49
C GLU A 94 -9.47 -11.17 -0.84
N ALA A 95 -9.58 -12.35 -1.47
CA ALA A 95 -8.99 -12.59 -2.78
C ALA A 95 -9.62 -11.66 -3.83
N PRO A 96 -8.92 -11.40 -4.96
CA PRO A 96 -9.48 -10.55 -6.02
C PRO A 96 -10.83 -11.07 -6.51
N ARG A 97 -11.81 -10.18 -6.54
CA ARG A 97 -13.13 -10.49 -7.11
C ARG A 97 -13.95 -9.24 -7.38
N ALA A 98 -14.97 -9.39 -8.19
CA ALA A 98 -15.93 -8.32 -8.44
C ALA A 98 -16.75 -8.01 -7.19
N ARG A 99 -17.01 -6.74 -6.97
CA ARG A 99 -17.77 -6.20 -5.82
C ARG A 99 -18.85 -5.28 -6.35
N HIS A 100 -19.83 -5.84 -7.06
CA HIS A 100 -20.92 -5.06 -7.66
C HIS A 100 -21.78 -4.35 -6.60
N GLU A 101 -21.77 -4.83 -5.36
CA GLU A 101 -22.48 -4.21 -4.24
C GLU A 101 -21.96 -2.81 -3.92
N TYR A 102 -20.68 -2.50 -4.25
CA TYR A 102 -20.14 -1.18 -4.04
C TYR A 102 -20.34 -0.29 -5.25
N TYR A 103 -20.12 -0.84 -6.45
CA TYR A 103 -20.09 -0.04 -7.65
C TYR A 103 -20.02 -0.98 -8.88
N PRO A 104 -20.76 -0.70 -9.98
CA PRO A 104 -20.64 -1.50 -11.20
C PRO A 104 -19.20 -1.44 -11.74
N GLY A 105 -18.60 -2.60 -11.99
CA GLY A 105 -17.22 -2.68 -12.46
C GLY A 105 -16.16 -2.67 -11.36
N TYR A 106 -16.56 -2.60 -10.09
CA TYR A 106 -15.63 -2.60 -8.96
C TYR A 106 -15.00 -3.99 -8.82
N TYR A 107 -13.68 -4.07 -8.99
CA TYR A 107 -12.92 -5.31 -8.86
C TYR A 107 -11.75 -5.04 -7.91
N ALA A 108 -11.68 -5.78 -6.82
CA ALA A 108 -10.76 -5.43 -5.73
C ALA A 108 -10.26 -6.64 -4.96
N THR A 109 -9.18 -6.40 -4.22
CA THR A 109 -8.63 -7.34 -3.25
C THR A 109 -8.24 -6.59 -1.98
N TRP A 110 -8.28 -7.27 -0.84
CA TRP A 110 -7.83 -6.75 0.45
C TRP A 110 -6.72 -7.63 0.99
N VAL A 111 -5.61 -7.00 1.41
CA VAL A 111 -4.45 -7.70 1.97
C VAL A 111 -4.00 -6.95 3.22
N LEU A 112 -3.64 -7.69 4.27
CA LEU A 112 -3.04 -7.10 5.45
C LEU A 112 -1.53 -7.01 5.28
N ASP A 113 -0.95 -5.86 5.62
CA ASP A 113 0.51 -5.69 5.60
C ASP A 113 1.14 -6.38 6.83
N PRO A 114 2.48 -6.37 6.98
CA PRO A 114 3.14 -7.04 8.12
C PRO A 114 2.68 -6.56 9.50
N ASP A 115 2.20 -5.33 9.62
CA ASP A 115 1.68 -4.78 10.87
C ASP A 115 0.17 -4.99 11.03
N GLY A 116 -0.49 -5.54 10.02
CA GLY A 116 -1.93 -5.78 10.04
C GLY A 116 -2.76 -4.65 9.47
N HIS A 117 -2.15 -3.66 8.81
CA HIS A 117 -2.92 -2.60 8.14
C HIS A 117 -3.71 -3.19 6.97
N ASP A 118 -4.95 -2.73 6.84
CA ASP A 118 -5.87 -3.18 5.80
C ASP A 118 -5.63 -2.38 4.51
N LEU A 119 -5.10 -3.05 3.51
CA LEU A 119 -4.82 -2.45 2.20
C LEU A 119 -5.81 -2.97 1.18
N GLU A 120 -6.31 -2.06 0.37
CA GLU A 120 -7.17 -2.43 -0.75
C GLU A 120 -6.53 -1.99 -2.06
N VAL A 121 -6.66 -2.80 -3.10
CA VAL A 121 -6.35 -2.39 -4.47
C VAL A 121 -7.59 -2.60 -5.31
N VAL A 122 -7.99 -1.56 -6.05
CA VAL A 122 -9.27 -1.55 -6.75
C VAL A 122 -9.13 -1.02 -8.16
N HIS A 123 -9.85 -1.68 -9.07
CA HIS A 123 -10.12 -1.19 -10.42
C HIS A 123 -11.63 -1.00 -10.55
N LYS A 124 -12.04 0.16 -11.01
CA LYS A 124 -13.46 0.50 -11.08
C LYS A 124 -14.04 0.42 -12.51
N GLY A 125 -13.39 -0.32 -13.35
CA GLY A 125 -13.85 -0.45 -14.73
C GLY A 125 -13.37 0.67 -15.61
#